data_efc46b38dd0c3664b67e4e14df6eea9d
#
_entry.id   efc46b38dd0c3664b67e4e14df6eea9d
#
_cell.length_a   1.000
_cell.length_b   1.000
_cell.length_c   1.000
_cell.angle_alpha   90.00
_cell.angle_beta   90.00
_cell.angle_gamma   90.00
#
_symmetry.space_group_name_H-M   'P 1'
#
loop_
_entity.id
_entity.type
_entity.pdbx_description
1 polymer ?
#
loop_
_entity_poly.entity_id
_entity_poly.type
_entity_poly.pdbx_seq_one_letter_code
_entity_poly.pdbx_strand_id
1 'polypeptide(L)'
;MRILHIRYLLLIFLLSFSALASADDKKENSGTDLLIISSYVSGAPWSQTIISHIMQKEYDRKDISMKVEYMNILTIETPEILNQYKENLFSTYGHNSPKAVLMLGNAPLILRDEMRKHWGDIPLIVCAESRYIGPDSTYMYNQVVPQKDRIYLNDLRKEYNMTFLGARAFIPESVQLMRRMIPKMKSLLLIGDQTDRDIDYDQQLSELMKKEYSNLNYKFLSADTWSPDQLLDTLRRVVPEETGILFASWFHKRMFAGNMLMMANSYKVIANSTLPCPFFALSSSISSIEEDGTIIGGCVYDMNLYCEEIVKMINAVADGKQARDIPYYDPKPMVLFNYPYMVDFGLSPKNCPPGTIYLNAPPTFFEKYRSALVVGSIVLLLVVLFFQLRRNKILEQLQLVEQNQRFTHSKMAMALEVVDLLPWQWDLRTDEITYSSYKPIEQGKKEVSEMTYTTDINDYLTFVCEEDRERIRQVFKDVRANKVDRIKEEYRVHRPGKPYDSEDWMEARAFVEQYDEKGNPLIVVGSSLFITERKIAERELIAAKERAEESNRLKSAFLANISHEIR
;
A
#
# COMPACT_ATOMS: atom_id res chain seq x y z
N MET A 1 -46.48 -34.51 17.68
CA MET A 1 -46.33 -33.46 16.66
C MET A 1 -44.88 -33.27 16.10
N ARG A 2 -43.79 -33.45 16.86
CA ARG A 2 -42.42 -33.30 16.37
C ARG A 2 -41.94 -34.40 15.40
N ILE A 3 -42.43 -35.61 15.48
CA ILE A 3 -42.04 -36.74 14.62
C ILE A 3 -42.64 -36.63 13.19
N LEU A 4 -43.81 -35.98 13.05
CA LEU A 4 -44.46 -35.78 11.75
C LEU A 4 -43.71 -34.75 10.90
N HIS A 5 -43.11 -33.70 11.50
CA HIS A 5 -42.35 -32.65 10.79
C HIS A 5 -41.01 -33.17 10.26
N ILE A 6 -40.35 -34.08 10.96
CA ILE A 6 -39.09 -34.70 10.53
C ILE A 6 -39.34 -35.63 9.32
N ARG A 7 -40.44 -36.34 9.27
CA ARG A 7 -40.82 -37.18 8.12
C ARG A 7 -41.17 -36.35 6.89
N TYR A 8 -41.82 -35.20 7.06
CA TYR A 8 -42.09 -34.29 5.94
C TYR A 8 -40.80 -33.60 5.39
N LEU A 9 -39.89 -33.23 6.26
CA LEU A 9 -38.58 -32.67 5.85
C LEU A 9 -37.71 -33.71 5.14
N LEU A 10 -37.72 -34.98 5.59
CA LEU A 10 -37.02 -36.06 4.89
C LEU A 10 -37.65 -36.41 3.54
N LEU A 11 -38.98 -36.31 3.43
CA LEU A 11 -39.67 -36.54 2.16
C LEU A 11 -39.43 -35.43 1.15
N ILE A 12 -39.36 -34.16 1.59
CA ILE A 12 -39.00 -33.02 0.76
C ILE A 12 -37.53 -33.10 0.33
N PHE A 13 -36.62 -33.54 1.22
CA PHE A 13 -35.21 -33.75 0.91
C PHE A 13 -35.01 -34.90 -0.08
N LEU A 14 -35.76 -36.00 0.02
CA LEU A 14 -35.74 -37.12 -0.93
C LEU A 14 -36.38 -36.77 -2.28
N LEU A 15 -37.43 -35.94 -2.29
CA LEU A 15 -38.04 -35.45 -3.53
C LEU A 15 -37.16 -34.38 -4.24
N SER A 16 -36.41 -33.56 -3.50
CA SER A 16 -35.44 -32.64 -4.07
C SER A 16 -34.23 -33.39 -4.64
N PHE A 17 -33.81 -34.50 -4.06
CA PHE A 17 -32.73 -35.35 -4.58
C PHE A 17 -33.15 -36.14 -5.83
N SER A 18 -34.39 -36.57 -5.94
CA SER A 18 -34.90 -37.23 -7.15
C SER A 18 -35.16 -36.25 -8.30
N ALA A 19 -35.48 -34.98 -8.00
CA ALA A 19 -35.59 -33.93 -9.02
C ALA A 19 -34.21 -33.46 -9.54
N LEU A 20 -33.16 -33.53 -8.71
CA LEU A 20 -31.79 -33.30 -9.18
C LEU A 20 -31.20 -34.47 -9.96
N ALA A 21 -31.67 -35.70 -9.74
CA ALA A 21 -31.21 -36.87 -10.49
C ALA A 21 -31.88 -37.02 -11.88
N SER A 22 -32.95 -36.30 -12.16
CA SER A 22 -33.68 -36.37 -13.44
C SER A 22 -33.32 -35.22 -14.41
N ALA A 23 -32.35 -34.37 -14.10
CA ALA A 23 -32.01 -33.23 -14.93
C ALA A 23 -30.68 -33.41 -15.71
N ASP A 24 -30.10 -34.58 -15.72
CA ASP A 24 -28.86 -34.86 -16.47
C ASP A 24 -29.04 -35.86 -17.61
N ASP A 25 -30.13 -35.71 -18.38
CA ASP A 25 -30.14 -36.17 -19.74
C ASP A 25 -29.28 -35.23 -20.60
N LYS A 26 -27.96 -35.24 -20.32
CA LYS A 26 -26.99 -34.74 -21.28
C LYS A 26 -27.10 -35.58 -22.53
N LYS A 27 -27.60 -35.00 -23.62
CA LYS A 27 -27.14 -35.39 -24.95
C LYS A 27 -25.63 -35.55 -24.83
N GLU A 28 -25.15 -36.80 -24.84
CA GLU A 28 -23.78 -37.09 -25.19
C GLU A 28 -23.55 -36.44 -26.56
N ASN A 29 -22.94 -35.28 -26.54
CA ASN A 29 -22.43 -34.68 -27.75
C ASN A 29 -21.23 -35.55 -28.12
N SER A 30 -21.49 -36.59 -28.92
CA SER A 30 -20.51 -37.62 -29.32
C SER A 30 -19.40 -37.07 -30.25
N GLY A 31 -19.37 -35.77 -30.46
CA GLY A 31 -18.39 -35.08 -31.28
C GLY A 31 -17.20 -34.52 -30.45
N THR A 32 -16.04 -34.52 -31.08
CA THR A 32 -14.86 -33.81 -30.54
C THR A 32 -14.87 -32.39 -31.07
N ASP A 33 -14.97 -31.39 -30.20
CA ASP A 33 -14.96 -30.00 -30.64
C ASP A 33 -13.53 -29.53 -30.90
N LEU A 34 -12.62 -29.82 -29.96
CA LEU A 34 -11.20 -29.49 -30.09
C LEU A 34 -10.33 -30.75 -29.96
N LEU A 35 -9.59 -31.09 -31.01
CA LEU A 35 -8.57 -32.13 -30.98
C LEU A 35 -7.20 -31.48 -30.76
N ILE A 36 -6.51 -31.85 -29.67
CA ILE A 36 -5.14 -31.42 -29.39
C ILE A 36 -4.20 -32.54 -29.86
N ILE A 37 -3.29 -32.24 -30.78
CA ILE A 37 -2.28 -33.21 -31.26
C ILE A 37 -0.91 -32.70 -30.81
N SER A 38 -0.29 -33.43 -29.88
CA SER A 38 1.07 -33.13 -29.41
C SER A 38 2.12 -33.87 -30.21
N SER A 39 3.15 -33.17 -30.68
CA SER A 39 4.34 -33.80 -31.31
C SER A 39 5.02 -34.81 -30.40
N TYR A 40 4.92 -34.63 -29.09
CA TYR A 40 5.68 -35.35 -28.06
C TYR A 40 4.84 -36.37 -27.32
N VAL A 41 5.52 -37.13 -26.44
CA VAL A 41 4.87 -38.08 -25.50
C VAL A 41 4.03 -37.36 -24.45
N SER A 42 3.11 -38.12 -23.85
CA SER A 42 2.41 -37.68 -22.64
C SER A 42 3.44 -37.38 -21.54
N GLY A 43 3.29 -36.23 -20.87
CA GLY A 43 4.20 -35.78 -19.81
C GLY A 43 5.43 -35.00 -20.30
N ALA A 44 5.56 -34.72 -21.60
CA ALA A 44 6.56 -33.77 -22.09
C ALA A 44 6.31 -32.38 -21.47
N PRO A 45 7.28 -31.78 -20.72
CA PRO A 45 7.00 -30.63 -19.86
C PRO A 45 6.31 -29.45 -20.56
N TRP A 46 6.79 -29.06 -21.72
CA TRP A 46 6.23 -27.95 -22.48
C TRP A 46 4.77 -28.17 -22.91
N SER A 47 4.48 -29.29 -23.58
CA SER A 47 3.12 -29.61 -24.02
C SER A 47 2.20 -29.88 -22.84
N GLN A 48 2.69 -30.54 -21.80
CA GLN A 48 1.91 -30.80 -20.59
C GLN A 48 1.50 -29.49 -19.87
N THR A 49 2.39 -28.51 -19.79
CA THR A 49 2.06 -27.20 -19.24
C THR A 49 0.94 -26.51 -20.02
N ILE A 50 1.03 -26.53 -21.36
CA ILE A 50 0.00 -25.95 -22.23
C ILE A 50 -1.34 -26.69 -22.04
N ILE A 51 -1.34 -28.03 -22.13
CA ILE A 51 -2.54 -28.84 -21.98
C ILE A 51 -3.20 -28.62 -20.62
N SER A 52 -2.41 -28.63 -19.54
CA SER A 52 -2.91 -28.41 -18.18
C SER A 52 -3.52 -27.02 -18.02
N HIS A 53 -2.89 -26.00 -18.58
CA HIS A 53 -3.42 -24.63 -18.52
C HIS A 53 -4.73 -24.50 -19.30
N ILE A 54 -4.83 -25.06 -20.49
CA ILE A 54 -6.07 -25.06 -21.28
C ILE A 54 -7.17 -25.80 -20.52
N MET A 55 -6.89 -26.99 -19.99
CA MET A 55 -7.87 -27.77 -19.24
C MET A 55 -8.33 -27.02 -17.98
N GLN A 56 -7.46 -26.31 -17.29
CA GLN A 56 -7.81 -25.53 -16.11
C GLN A 56 -8.70 -24.32 -16.46
N LYS A 57 -8.38 -23.58 -17.53
CA LYS A 57 -9.12 -22.39 -17.96
C LYS A 57 -10.48 -22.73 -18.58
N GLU A 58 -10.54 -23.83 -19.33
CA GLU A 58 -11.76 -24.27 -20.02
C GLU A 58 -12.57 -25.29 -19.19
N TYR A 59 -12.17 -25.57 -17.95
CA TYR A 59 -12.87 -26.50 -17.06
C TYR A 59 -14.35 -26.16 -16.87
N ASP A 60 -14.67 -24.87 -16.82
CA ASP A 60 -16.04 -24.39 -16.65
C ASP A 60 -16.83 -24.31 -17.97
N ARG A 61 -16.15 -24.45 -19.12
CA ARG A 61 -16.79 -24.48 -20.45
C ARG A 61 -17.28 -25.90 -20.79
N LYS A 62 -18.53 -26.18 -20.41
CA LYS A 62 -19.17 -27.48 -20.71
C LYS A 62 -19.61 -27.66 -22.16
N ASP A 63 -19.45 -26.63 -22.98
CA ASP A 63 -19.85 -26.59 -24.39
C ASP A 63 -18.74 -27.04 -25.36
N ILE A 64 -17.49 -27.18 -24.88
CA ILE A 64 -16.35 -27.63 -25.67
C ILE A 64 -15.86 -28.99 -25.17
N SER A 65 -15.97 -30.02 -26.01
CA SER A 65 -15.35 -31.33 -25.73
C SER A 65 -13.91 -31.35 -26.28
N MET A 66 -12.94 -31.72 -25.44
CA MET A 66 -11.52 -31.76 -25.80
C MET A 66 -10.98 -33.19 -25.77
N LYS A 67 -10.19 -33.57 -26.76
CA LYS A 67 -9.41 -34.80 -26.74
C LYS A 67 -7.96 -34.51 -27.07
N VAL A 68 -7.05 -35.31 -26.48
CA VAL A 68 -5.60 -35.16 -26.66
C VAL A 68 -5.04 -36.42 -27.27
N GLU A 69 -4.33 -36.25 -28.39
CA GLU A 69 -3.56 -37.28 -29.08
C GLU A 69 -2.06 -36.97 -28.99
N TYR A 70 -1.28 -37.99 -28.70
CA TYR A 70 0.18 -37.86 -28.61
C TYR A 70 0.80 -38.57 -29.80
N MET A 71 1.32 -37.80 -30.74
CA MET A 71 1.94 -38.34 -31.96
C MET A 71 3.23 -39.11 -31.67
N ASN A 72 3.95 -38.68 -30.62
CA ASN A 72 5.25 -39.24 -30.25
C ASN A 72 6.20 -39.36 -31.46
N ILE A 73 6.43 -38.23 -32.13
CA ILE A 73 7.18 -38.16 -33.41
C ILE A 73 8.55 -38.88 -33.34
N LEU A 74 9.15 -38.97 -32.17
CA LEU A 74 10.43 -39.63 -31.96
C LEU A 74 10.38 -41.15 -32.21
N THR A 75 9.20 -41.77 -32.17
CA THR A 75 9.02 -43.19 -32.45
C THR A 75 8.61 -43.45 -33.91
N ILE A 76 8.31 -42.42 -34.67
CA ILE A 76 7.95 -42.52 -36.07
C ILE A 76 9.23 -42.50 -36.92
N GLU A 77 9.83 -43.69 -37.07
CA GLU A 77 11.13 -43.84 -37.74
C GLU A 77 11.00 -44.23 -39.21
N THR A 78 9.85 -44.73 -39.65
CA THR A 78 9.64 -45.16 -41.01
C THR A 78 8.31 -44.65 -41.59
N PRO A 79 8.18 -44.55 -42.93
CA PRO A 79 6.93 -44.17 -43.58
C PRO A 79 5.76 -45.11 -43.22
N GLU A 80 6.01 -46.38 -42.97
CA GLU A 80 4.99 -47.38 -42.62
C GLU A 80 4.39 -47.05 -41.25
N ILE A 81 5.22 -46.70 -40.24
CA ILE A 81 4.76 -46.30 -38.92
C ILE A 81 3.95 -45.00 -39.01
N LEU A 82 4.39 -44.04 -39.82
CA LEU A 82 3.65 -42.79 -40.05
C LEU A 82 2.29 -43.08 -40.70
N ASN A 83 2.23 -43.95 -41.71
CA ASN A 83 0.97 -44.31 -42.37
C ASN A 83 0.03 -45.01 -41.39
N GLN A 84 0.52 -45.93 -40.57
CA GLN A 84 -0.29 -46.59 -39.56
C GLN A 84 -0.85 -45.58 -38.51
N TYR A 85 -0.05 -44.61 -38.12
CA TYR A 85 -0.52 -43.53 -37.26
C TYR A 85 -1.64 -42.71 -37.92
N LYS A 86 -1.46 -42.32 -39.20
CA LYS A 86 -2.46 -41.63 -40.01
C LYS A 86 -3.76 -42.42 -40.08
N GLU A 87 -3.69 -43.71 -40.46
CA GLU A 87 -4.86 -44.61 -40.55
C GLU A 87 -5.61 -44.69 -39.20
N ASN A 88 -4.90 -44.89 -38.11
CA ASN A 88 -5.51 -44.95 -36.77
C ASN A 88 -6.18 -43.63 -36.40
N LEU A 89 -5.53 -42.50 -36.61
CA LEU A 89 -6.07 -41.17 -36.29
C LEU A 89 -7.35 -40.88 -37.09
N PHE A 90 -7.30 -41.05 -38.41
CA PHE A 90 -8.43 -40.73 -39.28
C PHE A 90 -9.56 -41.76 -39.19
N SER A 91 -9.31 -43.01 -38.81
CA SER A 91 -10.37 -43.98 -38.51
C SER A 91 -11.07 -43.62 -37.19
N THR A 92 -10.34 -43.20 -36.17
CA THR A 92 -10.89 -42.81 -34.88
C THR A 92 -11.80 -41.61 -34.98
N TYR A 93 -11.39 -40.60 -35.77
CA TYR A 93 -12.11 -39.32 -35.89
C TYR A 93 -12.86 -39.20 -37.24
N GLY A 94 -12.97 -40.28 -38.03
CA GLY A 94 -13.59 -40.23 -39.35
C GLY A 94 -15.10 -40.00 -39.35
N HIS A 95 -15.81 -40.56 -38.37
CA HIS A 95 -17.26 -40.38 -38.24
C HIS A 95 -17.68 -39.12 -37.45
N ASN A 96 -16.77 -38.61 -36.57
CA ASN A 96 -16.98 -37.42 -35.73
C ASN A 96 -15.75 -36.52 -35.86
N SER A 97 -15.64 -35.85 -37.02
CA SER A 97 -14.52 -34.93 -37.26
C SER A 97 -14.46 -33.81 -36.25
N PRO A 98 -13.25 -33.45 -35.74
CA PRO A 98 -13.09 -32.33 -34.84
C PRO A 98 -13.50 -31.03 -35.54
N LYS A 99 -14.03 -30.07 -34.75
CA LYS A 99 -14.37 -28.73 -35.25
C LYS A 99 -13.14 -27.85 -35.41
N ALA A 100 -12.10 -28.10 -34.60
CA ALA A 100 -10.81 -27.43 -34.68
C ALA A 100 -9.69 -28.36 -34.21
N VAL A 101 -8.46 -28.08 -34.62
CA VAL A 101 -7.26 -28.80 -34.18
C VAL A 101 -6.25 -27.81 -33.59
N LEU A 102 -5.78 -28.10 -32.36
CA LEU A 102 -4.62 -27.45 -31.76
C LEU A 102 -3.41 -28.38 -31.93
N MET A 103 -2.38 -27.91 -32.59
CA MET A 103 -1.13 -28.63 -32.79
C MET A 103 -0.05 -28.11 -31.86
N LEU A 104 0.53 -28.98 -31.03
CA LEU A 104 1.66 -28.64 -30.14
C LEU A 104 2.95 -29.15 -30.79
N GLY A 105 3.73 -28.24 -31.34
CA GLY A 105 4.91 -28.46 -32.15
C GLY A 105 4.61 -28.47 -33.64
N ASN A 106 5.66 -28.52 -34.48
CA ASN A 106 5.54 -28.45 -35.93
C ASN A 106 5.23 -29.81 -36.57
N ALA A 107 5.60 -30.92 -35.94
CA ALA A 107 5.46 -32.25 -36.53
C ALA A 107 4.02 -32.62 -36.92
N PRO A 108 2.94 -32.29 -36.18
CA PRO A 108 1.57 -32.58 -36.60
C PRO A 108 1.16 -31.92 -37.94
N LEU A 109 1.89 -30.89 -38.40
CA LEU A 109 1.64 -30.25 -39.69
C LEU A 109 1.87 -31.19 -40.90
N ILE A 110 2.57 -32.32 -40.73
CA ILE A 110 2.70 -33.36 -41.75
C ILE A 110 1.34 -34.02 -42.09
N LEU A 111 0.35 -33.86 -41.21
CA LEU A 111 -1.01 -34.40 -41.36
C LEU A 111 -1.98 -33.43 -42.07
N ARG A 112 -1.55 -32.19 -42.38
CA ARG A 112 -2.42 -31.09 -42.82
C ARG A 112 -3.23 -31.42 -44.10
N ASP A 113 -2.62 -32.11 -45.03
CA ASP A 113 -3.26 -32.47 -46.30
C ASP A 113 -4.33 -33.56 -46.11
N GLU A 114 -4.02 -34.57 -45.29
CA GLU A 114 -4.98 -35.62 -44.95
C GLU A 114 -6.11 -35.07 -44.08
N MET A 115 -5.82 -34.11 -43.13
CA MET A 115 -6.87 -33.43 -42.38
C MET A 115 -7.82 -32.68 -43.29
N ARG A 116 -7.30 -31.93 -44.26
CA ARG A 116 -8.14 -31.25 -45.26
C ARG A 116 -8.98 -32.23 -46.07
N LYS A 117 -8.40 -33.37 -46.43
CA LYS A 117 -9.09 -34.42 -47.20
C LYS A 117 -10.21 -35.10 -46.41
N HIS A 118 -10.00 -35.39 -45.13
CA HIS A 118 -10.93 -36.16 -44.30
C HIS A 118 -11.93 -35.26 -43.52
N TRP A 119 -11.50 -34.07 -43.08
CA TRP A 119 -12.29 -33.21 -42.20
C TRP A 119 -12.65 -31.85 -42.84
N GLY A 120 -12.18 -31.56 -44.06
CA GLY A 120 -12.41 -30.29 -44.74
C GLY A 120 -11.45 -29.18 -44.26
N ASP A 121 -11.80 -27.93 -44.52
CA ASP A 121 -10.97 -26.76 -44.21
C ASP A 121 -11.20 -26.31 -42.75
N ILE A 122 -11.01 -27.24 -41.78
CA ILE A 122 -11.19 -26.98 -40.37
C ILE A 122 -10.11 -26.02 -39.84
N PRO A 123 -10.42 -25.22 -38.80
CA PRO A 123 -9.45 -24.33 -38.14
C PRO A 123 -8.29 -25.08 -37.53
N LEU A 124 -7.05 -24.67 -37.84
CA LEU A 124 -5.81 -25.18 -37.27
C LEU A 124 -5.13 -24.07 -36.43
N ILE A 125 -4.85 -24.35 -35.17
CA ILE A 125 -4.06 -23.50 -34.30
C ILE A 125 -2.74 -24.23 -34.05
N VAL A 126 -1.61 -23.60 -34.36
CA VAL A 126 -0.30 -24.25 -34.26
C VAL A 126 0.57 -23.55 -33.24
N CYS A 127 0.97 -24.24 -32.17
CA CYS A 127 2.03 -23.80 -31.27
C CYS A 127 3.37 -24.21 -31.88
N ALA A 128 4.00 -23.31 -32.61
CA ALA A 128 5.10 -23.64 -33.51
C ALA A 128 6.47 -23.46 -32.83
N GLU A 129 7.31 -24.45 -32.89
CA GLU A 129 8.70 -24.41 -32.39
C GLU A 129 9.66 -23.80 -33.42
N SER A 130 9.33 -23.84 -34.70
CA SER A 130 10.08 -23.26 -35.81
C SER A 130 9.16 -22.43 -36.70
N ARG A 131 9.69 -21.45 -37.42
CA ARG A 131 8.94 -20.60 -38.37
C ARG A 131 8.68 -21.27 -39.70
N TYR A 132 9.22 -22.46 -39.92
CA TYR A 132 9.06 -23.24 -41.15
C TYR A 132 8.88 -24.72 -40.82
N ILE A 133 8.41 -25.46 -41.77
CA ILE A 133 8.40 -26.92 -41.80
C ILE A 133 9.28 -27.42 -42.94
N GLY A 134 9.71 -28.65 -42.83
CA GLY A 134 10.40 -29.36 -43.91
C GLY A 134 9.56 -30.48 -44.47
N PRO A 135 10.15 -31.28 -45.39
CA PRO A 135 9.59 -32.55 -45.84
C PRO A 135 9.36 -33.51 -44.66
N ASP A 136 8.43 -34.45 -44.82
CA ASP A 136 8.10 -35.44 -43.79
C ASP A 136 9.34 -36.23 -43.31
N SER A 137 10.30 -36.46 -44.20
CA SER A 137 11.59 -37.10 -43.88
C SER A 137 12.42 -36.36 -42.85
N THR A 138 12.25 -35.04 -42.70
CA THR A 138 12.94 -34.22 -41.69
C THR A 138 12.60 -34.68 -40.29
N TYR A 139 11.36 -34.99 -40.03
CA TYR A 139 10.87 -35.41 -38.70
C TYR A 139 11.16 -36.89 -38.45
N MET A 140 11.20 -37.72 -39.48
CA MET A 140 11.51 -39.14 -39.33
C MET A 140 13.00 -39.41 -39.17
N TYR A 141 13.86 -38.65 -39.85
CA TYR A 141 15.31 -38.90 -39.86
C TYR A 141 16.13 -37.81 -39.17
N ASN A 142 15.50 -36.84 -38.53
CA ASN A 142 16.18 -35.72 -37.86
C ASN A 142 17.21 -35.02 -38.76
N GLN A 143 16.76 -34.58 -39.88
CA GLN A 143 17.62 -33.92 -40.86
C GLN A 143 17.46 -32.40 -40.80
N VAL A 144 18.56 -31.69 -41.06
CA VAL A 144 18.50 -30.25 -41.28
C VAL A 144 17.63 -29.96 -42.51
N VAL A 145 16.66 -29.09 -42.40
CA VAL A 145 15.86 -28.62 -43.53
C VAL A 145 16.69 -27.62 -44.34
N PRO A 146 17.12 -27.98 -45.57
CA PRO A 146 17.79 -27.05 -46.45
C PRO A 146 16.92 -25.81 -46.70
N GLN A 147 17.49 -24.65 -46.83
CA GLN A 147 16.74 -23.40 -47.03
C GLN A 147 15.75 -23.47 -48.20
N LYS A 148 16.14 -24.17 -49.30
CA LYS A 148 15.31 -24.37 -50.51
C LYS A 148 14.06 -25.22 -50.26
N ASP A 149 14.08 -26.07 -49.23
CA ASP A 149 13.01 -27.02 -48.90
C ASP A 149 12.14 -26.53 -47.72
N ARG A 150 12.42 -25.33 -47.21
CA ARG A 150 11.68 -24.71 -46.10
C ARG A 150 10.36 -24.14 -46.57
N ILE A 151 9.25 -24.57 -45.96
CA ILE A 151 7.92 -24.02 -46.16
C ILE A 151 7.58 -23.17 -44.93
N TYR A 152 7.46 -21.87 -45.09
CA TYR A 152 7.22 -20.97 -43.97
C TYR A 152 5.76 -20.99 -43.51
N LEU A 153 5.52 -20.91 -42.19
CA LEU A 153 4.18 -20.94 -41.63
C LEU A 153 3.29 -19.80 -42.12
N ASN A 154 3.88 -18.65 -42.43
CA ASN A 154 3.14 -17.53 -43.03
C ASN A 154 2.61 -17.84 -44.44
N ASP A 155 3.26 -18.73 -45.17
CA ASP A 155 2.80 -19.15 -46.48
C ASP A 155 1.73 -20.25 -46.35
N LEU A 156 1.93 -21.20 -45.45
CA LEU A 156 0.90 -22.20 -45.10
C LEU A 156 -0.41 -21.55 -44.63
N ARG A 157 -0.33 -20.45 -43.86
CA ARG A 157 -1.51 -19.71 -43.43
C ARG A 157 -2.33 -19.10 -44.56
N LYS A 158 -1.72 -18.82 -45.70
CA LYS A 158 -2.44 -18.35 -46.90
C LYS A 158 -3.22 -19.48 -47.57
N GLU A 159 -2.73 -20.70 -47.44
CA GLU A 159 -3.27 -21.89 -48.09
C GLU A 159 -4.28 -22.64 -47.22
N TYR A 160 -4.04 -22.75 -45.92
CA TYR A 160 -4.87 -23.46 -44.94
C TYR A 160 -5.60 -22.48 -44.02
N ASN A 161 -6.73 -22.92 -43.43
CA ASN A 161 -7.42 -22.18 -42.37
C ASN A 161 -6.63 -22.30 -41.06
N MET A 162 -5.54 -21.55 -40.95
CA MET A 162 -4.54 -21.73 -39.92
C MET A 162 -4.11 -20.40 -39.27
N THR A 163 -3.89 -20.43 -37.97
CA THR A 163 -3.09 -19.42 -37.23
C THR A 163 -2.00 -20.12 -36.42
N PHE A 164 -1.03 -19.38 -35.94
CA PHE A 164 0.05 -19.96 -35.13
C PHE A 164 0.57 -19.02 -34.04
N LEU A 165 1.16 -19.65 -33.03
CA LEU A 165 1.96 -19.00 -32.01
C LEU A 165 3.41 -19.47 -32.19
N GLY A 166 4.36 -18.55 -32.24
CA GLY A 166 5.79 -18.87 -32.26
C GLY A 166 6.28 -19.27 -30.87
N ALA A 167 7.15 -20.26 -30.81
CA ALA A 167 7.84 -20.67 -29.58
C ALA A 167 9.35 -20.71 -29.83
N ARG A 168 9.90 -19.64 -30.38
CA ARG A 168 11.30 -19.56 -30.76
C ARG A 168 12.24 -19.39 -29.55
N ALA A 169 13.46 -19.90 -29.69
CA ALA A 169 14.56 -19.53 -28.82
C ALA A 169 15.05 -18.09 -29.14
N PHE A 170 15.39 -17.35 -28.10
CA PHE A 170 15.96 -16.00 -28.22
C PHE A 170 17.49 -16.10 -28.21
N ILE A 171 18.07 -16.65 -29.29
CA ILE A 171 19.48 -17.00 -29.37
C ILE A 171 20.41 -15.80 -29.22
N PRO A 172 20.25 -14.69 -29.95
CA PRO A 172 21.10 -13.52 -29.78
C PRO A 172 21.01 -12.92 -28.39
N GLU A 173 19.79 -12.81 -27.85
CA GLU A 173 19.51 -12.26 -26.52
C GLU A 173 20.08 -13.17 -25.42
N SER A 174 20.04 -14.49 -25.59
CA SER A 174 20.63 -15.47 -24.67
C SER A 174 22.14 -15.33 -24.62
N VAL A 175 22.82 -15.25 -25.77
CA VAL A 175 24.27 -15.07 -25.81
C VAL A 175 24.68 -13.72 -25.20
N GLN A 176 23.95 -12.66 -25.48
CA GLN A 176 24.18 -11.36 -24.89
C GLN A 176 24.01 -11.38 -23.36
N LEU A 177 22.94 -12.03 -22.86
CA LEU A 177 22.69 -12.21 -21.44
C LEU A 177 23.85 -12.97 -20.76
N MET A 178 24.25 -14.11 -21.35
CA MET A 178 25.34 -14.93 -20.79
C MET A 178 26.66 -14.16 -20.70
N ARG A 179 26.99 -13.35 -21.71
CA ARG A 179 28.20 -12.50 -21.67
C ARG A 179 28.16 -11.43 -20.60
N ARG A 180 26.97 -10.94 -20.24
CA ARG A 180 26.80 -10.03 -19.09
C ARG A 180 26.96 -10.77 -17.77
N MET A 181 26.43 -12.00 -17.68
CA MET A 181 26.47 -12.80 -16.46
C MET A 181 27.86 -13.42 -16.25
N ILE A 182 28.56 -13.75 -17.33
CA ILE A 182 29.91 -14.36 -17.33
C ILE A 182 30.86 -13.45 -18.14
N PRO A 183 31.37 -12.34 -17.56
CA PRO A 183 32.17 -11.36 -18.29
C PRO A 183 33.47 -11.91 -18.90
N LYS A 184 34.02 -13.00 -18.33
CA LYS A 184 35.23 -13.65 -18.80
C LYS A 184 34.97 -14.82 -19.78
N MET A 185 33.74 -14.93 -20.29
CA MET A 185 33.33 -16.04 -21.16
C MET A 185 34.22 -16.15 -22.41
N LYS A 186 34.83 -17.31 -22.59
CA LYS A 186 35.67 -17.69 -23.74
C LYS A 186 35.06 -18.84 -24.54
N SER A 187 34.18 -19.65 -23.91
CA SER A 187 33.56 -20.80 -24.52
C SER A 187 32.06 -20.78 -24.35
N LEU A 188 31.34 -21.20 -25.38
CA LEU A 188 29.89 -21.41 -25.39
C LEU A 188 29.58 -22.83 -25.77
N LEU A 189 28.89 -23.56 -24.92
CA LEU A 189 28.40 -24.91 -25.17
C LEU A 189 26.89 -24.90 -25.37
N LEU A 190 26.43 -25.55 -26.42
CA LEU A 190 25.02 -25.90 -26.60
C LEU A 190 24.86 -27.39 -26.27
N ILE A 191 23.96 -27.71 -25.33
CA ILE A 191 23.52 -29.07 -25.06
C ILE A 191 22.17 -29.25 -25.70
N GLY A 192 22.07 -30.23 -26.58
CA GLY A 192 20.85 -30.54 -27.34
C GLY A 192 20.85 -31.96 -27.88
N ASP A 193 19.89 -32.24 -28.71
CA ASP A 193 19.75 -33.52 -29.41
C ASP A 193 19.74 -33.37 -30.94
N GLN A 194 19.31 -34.40 -31.66
CA GLN A 194 19.24 -34.41 -33.09
C GLN A 194 17.82 -34.10 -33.61
N THR A 195 16.96 -33.50 -32.83
CA THR A 195 15.69 -32.99 -33.37
C THR A 195 15.93 -31.84 -34.33
N ASP A 196 15.04 -31.67 -35.28
CA ASP A 196 15.10 -30.58 -36.27
C ASP A 196 15.20 -29.20 -35.60
N ARG A 197 14.58 -29.05 -34.45
CA ARG A 197 14.64 -27.82 -33.60
C ARG A 197 16.06 -27.56 -33.09
N ASP A 198 16.70 -28.52 -32.43
CA ASP A 198 18.01 -28.34 -31.83
C ASP A 198 19.12 -28.22 -32.87
N ILE A 199 18.96 -28.89 -33.99
CA ILE A 199 19.83 -28.70 -35.16
C ILE A 199 19.71 -27.27 -35.73
N ASP A 200 18.49 -26.72 -35.79
CA ASP A 200 18.27 -25.34 -36.22
C ASP A 200 18.90 -24.36 -35.23
N TYR A 201 18.85 -24.63 -33.91
CA TYR A 201 19.54 -23.83 -32.91
C TYR A 201 21.07 -23.86 -33.06
N ASP A 202 21.65 -25.05 -33.31
CA ASP A 202 23.07 -25.17 -33.58
C ASP A 202 23.48 -24.36 -34.84
N GLN A 203 22.69 -24.45 -35.90
CA GLN A 203 22.94 -23.65 -37.09
C GLN A 203 22.92 -22.17 -36.83
N GLN A 204 21.88 -21.67 -36.15
CA GLN A 204 21.75 -20.25 -35.80
C GLN A 204 22.89 -19.76 -34.90
N LEU A 205 23.27 -20.55 -33.89
CA LEU A 205 24.41 -20.24 -33.01
C LEU A 205 25.73 -20.22 -33.79
N SER A 206 25.95 -21.23 -34.63
CA SER A 206 27.16 -21.29 -35.47
C SER A 206 27.30 -20.09 -36.40
N GLU A 207 26.19 -19.63 -37.02
CA GLU A 207 26.18 -18.42 -37.83
C GLU A 207 26.41 -17.15 -36.99
N LEU A 208 25.78 -17.05 -35.81
CA LEU A 208 25.95 -15.93 -34.92
C LEU A 208 27.40 -15.83 -34.38
N MET A 209 28.00 -16.96 -34.01
CA MET A 209 29.39 -17.01 -33.57
C MET A 209 30.35 -16.54 -34.66
N LYS A 210 30.17 -17.02 -35.89
CA LYS A 210 31.00 -16.59 -37.02
C LYS A 210 30.88 -15.10 -37.30
N LYS A 211 29.68 -14.54 -37.19
CA LYS A 211 29.37 -13.17 -37.56
C LYS A 211 29.78 -12.17 -36.47
N GLU A 212 29.44 -12.44 -35.21
CA GLU A 212 29.48 -11.46 -34.15
C GLU A 212 30.42 -11.83 -32.98
N TYR A 213 30.69 -13.14 -32.79
CA TYR A 213 31.41 -13.65 -31.63
C TYR A 213 32.54 -14.61 -32.02
N SER A 214 33.29 -14.30 -33.07
CA SER A 214 34.38 -15.16 -33.59
C SER A 214 35.49 -15.45 -32.58
N ASN A 215 35.56 -14.71 -31.50
CA ASN A 215 36.48 -14.92 -30.39
C ASN A 215 36.00 -15.95 -29.35
N LEU A 216 34.76 -16.41 -29.45
CA LEU A 216 34.22 -17.46 -28.57
C LEU A 216 34.41 -18.84 -29.22
N ASN A 217 34.87 -19.80 -28.40
CA ASN A 217 34.94 -21.18 -28.80
C ASN A 217 33.54 -21.83 -28.62
N TYR A 218 32.87 -22.09 -29.73
CA TYR A 218 31.53 -22.69 -29.73
C TYR A 218 31.61 -24.21 -29.98
N LYS A 219 30.81 -24.98 -29.23
CA LYS A 219 30.67 -26.43 -29.44
C LYS A 219 29.24 -26.89 -29.15
N PHE A 220 28.69 -27.70 -30.09
CA PHE A 220 27.46 -28.42 -29.92
C PHE A 220 27.74 -29.81 -29.32
N LEU A 221 27.09 -30.10 -28.16
CA LEU A 221 27.15 -31.38 -27.46
C LEU A 221 25.80 -32.07 -27.70
N SER A 222 25.75 -32.92 -28.72
CA SER A 222 24.52 -33.59 -29.16
C SER A 222 24.36 -34.94 -28.48
N ALA A 223 23.16 -35.23 -27.98
CA ALA A 223 22.80 -36.53 -27.40
C ALA A 223 22.94 -37.72 -28.34
N ASP A 224 23.04 -37.49 -29.67
CA ASP A 224 23.28 -38.56 -30.66
C ASP A 224 24.76 -39.02 -30.71
N THR A 225 25.67 -38.08 -30.48
CA THR A 225 27.10 -38.30 -30.58
C THR A 225 27.82 -38.45 -29.20
N TRP A 226 27.18 -37.97 -28.14
CA TRP A 226 27.72 -37.98 -26.79
C TRP A 226 26.89 -38.88 -25.89
N SER A 227 27.54 -39.81 -25.14
CA SER A 227 26.86 -40.53 -24.07
C SER A 227 26.63 -39.58 -22.87
N PRO A 228 25.68 -39.90 -21.98
CA PRO A 228 25.50 -39.11 -20.72
C PRO A 228 26.79 -39.03 -19.91
N ASP A 229 27.56 -40.10 -19.80
CA ASP A 229 28.83 -40.12 -19.04
C ASP A 229 29.85 -39.20 -19.68
N GLN A 230 29.99 -39.24 -21.03
CA GLN A 230 30.91 -38.35 -21.76
C GLN A 230 30.51 -36.86 -21.57
N LEU A 231 29.22 -36.60 -21.61
CA LEU A 231 28.71 -35.25 -21.35
C LEU A 231 29.07 -34.78 -19.94
N LEU A 232 28.73 -35.57 -18.92
CA LEU A 232 28.99 -35.24 -17.55
C LEU A 232 30.50 -35.08 -17.26
N ASP A 233 31.33 -35.96 -17.80
CA ASP A 233 32.80 -35.84 -17.67
C ASP A 233 33.34 -34.57 -18.33
N THR A 234 32.75 -34.16 -19.45
CA THR A 234 33.11 -32.92 -20.12
C THR A 234 32.69 -31.72 -19.27
N LEU A 235 31.46 -31.71 -18.78
CA LEU A 235 30.90 -30.60 -17.99
C LEU A 235 31.62 -30.44 -16.63
N ARG A 236 32.11 -31.51 -16.02
CA ARG A 236 32.91 -31.43 -14.79
C ARG A 236 34.29 -30.77 -14.96
N ARG A 237 34.77 -30.70 -16.21
CA ARG A 237 36.12 -30.15 -16.52
C ARG A 237 36.06 -28.72 -17.05
N VAL A 238 34.88 -28.13 -17.22
CA VAL A 238 34.74 -26.74 -17.69
C VAL A 238 35.13 -25.75 -16.60
N VAL A 239 35.63 -24.60 -17.00
CA VAL A 239 35.93 -23.48 -16.13
C VAL A 239 34.70 -22.60 -16.04
N PRO A 240 34.05 -22.52 -14.86
CA PRO A 240 32.75 -21.82 -14.73
C PRO A 240 32.79 -20.36 -15.13
N GLU A 241 33.87 -19.67 -14.78
CA GLU A 241 34.03 -18.23 -15.06
C GLU A 241 34.32 -17.91 -16.54
N GLU A 242 34.59 -18.94 -17.34
CA GLU A 242 34.98 -18.82 -18.75
C GLU A 242 34.00 -19.53 -19.70
N THR A 243 33.04 -20.29 -19.17
CA THR A 243 32.17 -21.15 -20.00
C THR A 243 30.70 -20.83 -19.76
N GLY A 244 29.99 -20.50 -20.84
CA GLY A 244 28.54 -20.41 -20.86
C GLY A 244 27.93 -21.71 -21.42
N ILE A 245 26.86 -22.20 -20.81
CA ILE A 245 26.17 -23.43 -21.25
C ILE A 245 24.72 -23.12 -21.51
N LEU A 246 24.29 -23.31 -22.77
CA LEU A 246 22.89 -23.27 -23.17
C LEU A 246 22.34 -24.69 -23.18
N PHE A 247 21.20 -24.88 -22.54
CA PHE A 247 20.49 -26.15 -22.53
C PHE A 247 19.20 -26.06 -23.35
N ALA A 248 19.09 -26.84 -24.41
CA ALA A 248 17.90 -26.96 -25.24
C ALA A 248 17.08 -28.21 -24.86
N SER A 249 17.68 -29.37 -24.99
CA SER A 249 17.08 -30.66 -24.64
C SER A 249 18.17 -31.74 -24.52
N TRP A 250 17.79 -32.94 -24.12
CA TRP A 250 18.66 -34.08 -24.13
C TRP A 250 17.86 -35.37 -24.32
N PHE A 251 17.75 -35.81 -25.57
CA PHE A 251 17.07 -37.06 -25.96
C PHE A 251 18.05 -38.02 -26.59
N HIS A 252 18.11 -39.22 -26.07
CA HIS A 252 18.83 -40.32 -26.69
C HIS A 252 17.88 -41.23 -27.43
N LYS A 253 18.00 -41.33 -28.76
CA LYS A 253 17.24 -42.27 -29.58
C LYS A 253 17.65 -43.73 -29.40
N ARG A 254 18.90 -44.01 -29.00
CA ARG A 254 19.51 -45.36 -29.09
C ARG A 254 20.13 -45.89 -27.81
N MET A 255 19.63 -45.57 -26.66
CA MET A 255 20.11 -46.18 -25.43
C MET A 255 19.28 -47.42 -25.09
N PHE A 256 20.00 -48.60 -25.04
CA PHE A 256 19.48 -49.86 -24.56
C PHE A 256 18.40 -50.56 -25.40
N ALA A 257 18.81 -51.29 -26.40
CA ALA A 257 17.99 -52.35 -27.05
C ALA A 257 16.52 -51.95 -27.33
N GLY A 258 16.29 -50.76 -27.89
CA GLY A 258 14.97 -50.31 -28.25
C GLY A 258 14.17 -49.57 -27.19
N ASN A 259 14.68 -49.40 -25.97
CA ASN A 259 14.05 -48.57 -24.97
C ASN A 259 14.62 -47.15 -24.99
N MET A 260 13.77 -46.20 -25.38
CA MET A 260 14.10 -44.77 -25.25
C MET A 260 14.28 -44.41 -23.77
N LEU A 261 15.40 -43.80 -23.44
CA LEU A 261 15.51 -43.14 -22.16
C LEU A 261 14.50 -41.96 -22.20
N MET A 262 13.44 -42.06 -21.43
CA MET A 262 12.42 -41.01 -21.46
C MET A 262 13.06 -39.67 -21.09
N MET A 263 12.66 -38.64 -21.84
CA MET A 263 13.07 -37.26 -21.73
C MET A 263 13.25 -36.77 -20.29
N ALA A 264 12.26 -37.00 -19.43
CA ALA A 264 12.29 -36.62 -18.03
C ALA A 264 13.42 -37.27 -17.22
N ASN A 265 13.84 -38.49 -17.55
CA ASN A 265 14.89 -39.19 -16.81
C ASN A 265 16.29 -38.73 -17.24
N SER A 266 16.52 -38.51 -18.54
CA SER A 266 17.81 -37.97 -19.00
C SER A 266 18.09 -36.59 -18.45
N TYR A 267 17.09 -35.72 -18.45
CA TYR A 267 17.17 -34.40 -17.87
C TYR A 267 17.47 -34.47 -16.37
N LYS A 268 16.75 -35.31 -15.60
CA LYS A 268 16.96 -35.49 -14.17
C LYS A 268 18.36 -36.03 -13.82
N VAL A 269 18.91 -36.90 -14.64
CA VAL A 269 20.29 -37.40 -14.44
C VAL A 269 21.28 -36.24 -14.56
N ILE A 270 21.10 -35.35 -15.52
CA ILE A 270 21.97 -34.18 -15.70
C ILE A 270 21.73 -33.18 -14.58
N ALA A 271 20.47 -32.87 -14.27
CA ALA A 271 20.06 -31.91 -13.28
C ALA A 271 20.49 -32.29 -11.85
N ASN A 272 20.41 -33.59 -11.50
CA ASN A 272 20.82 -34.09 -10.18
C ASN A 272 22.35 -34.31 -10.08
N SER A 273 23.12 -34.09 -11.13
CA SER A 273 24.56 -34.19 -11.10
C SER A 273 25.17 -32.91 -10.53
N THR A 274 26.12 -33.06 -9.60
CA THR A 274 26.89 -31.94 -9.07
C THR A 274 27.82 -31.40 -10.16
N LEU A 275 27.44 -30.34 -10.82
CA LEU A 275 28.19 -29.70 -11.90
C LEU A 275 28.72 -28.33 -11.45
N PRO A 276 29.92 -27.92 -11.92
CA PRO A 276 30.53 -26.66 -11.56
C PRO A 276 29.88 -25.45 -12.22
N CYS A 277 29.13 -25.65 -13.32
CA CYS A 277 28.56 -24.58 -14.13
C CYS A 277 27.02 -24.66 -14.19
N PRO A 278 26.33 -23.53 -14.13
CA PRO A 278 24.90 -23.48 -14.33
C PRO A 278 24.54 -23.59 -15.82
N PHE A 279 23.36 -24.12 -16.11
CA PHE A 279 22.78 -24.10 -17.44
C PHE A 279 21.83 -22.93 -17.62
N PHE A 280 21.97 -22.22 -18.73
CA PHE A 280 21.01 -21.23 -19.17
C PHE A 280 19.96 -21.91 -20.07
N ALA A 281 18.70 -21.63 -19.80
CA ALA A 281 17.60 -22.15 -20.59
C ALA A 281 17.61 -21.51 -21.99
N LEU A 282 17.42 -22.33 -23.03
CA LEU A 282 17.23 -21.90 -24.40
C LEU A 282 15.77 -22.05 -24.83
N SER A 283 14.96 -22.82 -24.12
CA SER A 283 13.53 -22.98 -24.35
C SER A 283 12.72 -22.65 -23.10
N SER A 284 11.44 -22.38 -23.29
CA SER A 284 10.55 -21.94 -22.20
C SER A 284 10.00 -23.08 -21.34
N SER A 285 10.74 -24.16 -21.14
CA SER A 285 10.41 -25.19 -20.17
C SER A 285 10.60 -24.63 -18.74
N ILE A 286 9.68 -23.77 -18.30
CA ILE A 286 9.75 -23.10 -16.99
C ILE A 286 9.76 -24.12 -15.85
N SER A 287 9.06 -25.25 -15.99
CA SER A 287 9.10 -26.34 -15.02
C SER A 287 10.50 -26.79 -14.67
N SER A 288 11.42 -26.78 -15.64
CA SER A 288 12.81 -27.14 -15.43
C SER A 288 13.61 -26.12 -14.60
N ILE A 289 13.20 -24.85 -14.66
CA ILE A 289 13.82 -23.76 -13.88
C ILE A 289 13.35 -23.79 -12.43
N GLU A 290 12.14 -24.26 -12.19
CA GLU A 290 11.54 -24.30 -10.85
C GLU A 290 11.99 -25.49 -10.00
N GLU A 291 12.16 -26.67 -10.63
CA GLU A 291 12.25 -27.95 -9.90
C GLU A 291 13.67 -28.44 -9.58
N ASP A 292 14.66 -28.22 -10.44
CA ASP A 292 15.88 -29.05 -10.41
C ASP A 292 17.22 -28.31 -10.21
N GLY A 293 17.24 -26.99 -10.08
CA GLY A 293 18.42 -26.22 -9.66
C GLY A 293 19.59 -26.08 -10.65
N THR A 294 19.74 -26.96 -11.61
CA THR A 294 20.85 -26.91 -12.59
C THR A 294 20.58 -25.90 -13.69
N ILE A 295 19.34 -25.79 -14.15
CA ILE A 295 18.90 -24.74 -15.07
C ILE A 295 18.47 -23.54 -14.24
N ILE A 296 19.32 -22.53 -14.26
CA ILE A 296 19.15 -21.36 -13.41
C ILE A 296 18.16 -20.32 -13.96
N GLY A 297 17.82 -20.42 -15.23
CA GLY A 297 17.02 -19.44 -15.97
C GLY A 297 17.65 -19.07 -17.29
N GLY A 298 17.22 -17.97 -17.89
CA GLY A 298 17.73 -17.51 -19.18
C GLY A 298 16.82 -16.49 -19.84
N CYS A 299 17.00 -16.34 -21.14
CA CYS A 299 16.13 -15.53 -22.00
C CYS A 299 15.02 -16.41 -22.57
N VAL A 300 13.83 -16.29 -22.02
CA VAL A 300 12.66 -17.13 -22.31
C VAL A 300 11.45 -16.25 -22.66
N TYR A 301 10.30 -16.84 -22.96
CA TYR A 301 9.04 -16.10 -23.04
C TYR A 301 8.14 -16.42 -21.84
N ASP A 302 7.20 -15.53 -21.55
CA ASP A 302 6.20 -15.74 -20.51
C ASP A 302 5.24 -16.85 -20.92
N MET A 303 5.36 -18.01 -20.27
CA MET A 303 4.56 -19.19 -20.55
C MET A 303 3.09 -19.02 -20.18
N ASN A 304 2.79 -18.26 -19.13
CA ASN A 304 1.40 -17.98 -18.75
C ASN A 304 0.72 -17.12 -19.82
N LEU A 305 1.38 -16.04 -20.25
CA LEU A 305 0.88 -15.19 -21.32
C LEU A 305 0.74 -15.97 -22.64
N TYR A 306 1.70 -16.85 -22.93
CA TYR A 306 1.64 -17.73 -24.11
C TYR A 306 0.41 -18.64 -24.08
N CYS A 307 0.15 -19.29 -22.94
CA CYS A 307 -1.04 -20.14 -22.75
C CYS A 307 -2.35 -19.32 -22.81
N GLU A 308 -2.37 -18.11 -22.27
CA GLU A 308 -3.54 -17.22 -22.38
C GLU A 308 -3.84 -16.84 -23.83
N GLU A 309 -2.82 -16.61 -24.67
CA GLU A 309 -3.02 -16.34 -26.09
C GLU A 309 -3.56 -17.59 -26.84
N ILE A 310 -3.12 -18.79 -26.45
CA ILE A 310 -3.70 -20.04 -27.00
C ILE A 310 -5.20 -20.12 -26.67
N VAL A 311 -5.57 -19.90 -25.41
CA VAL A 311 -6.97 -19.93 -24.97
C VAL A 311 -7.81 -18.88 -25.71
N LYS A 312 -7.29 -17.68 -25.92
CA LYS A 312 -7.96 -16.63 -26.71
C LYS A 312 -8.21 -17.09 -28.16
N MET A 313 -7.22 -17.76 -28.78
CA MET A 313 -7.38 -18.29 -30.16
C MET A 313 -8.40 -19.42 -30.21
N ILE A 314 -8.38 -20.34 -29.24
CA ILE A 314 -9.36 -21.43 -29.12
C ILE A 314 -10.77 -20.85 -29.01
N ASN A 315 -10.97 -19.89 -28.14
CA ASN A 315 -12.27 -19.25 -27.92
C ASN A 315 -12.75 -18.51 -29.19
N ALA A 316 -11.86 -17.77 -29.85
CA ALA A 316 -12.22 -17.09 -31.09
C ALA A 316 -12.66 -18.08 -32.19
N VAL A 317 -12.01 -19.26 -32.32
CA VAL A 317 -12.40 -20.31 -33.23
C VAL A 317 -13.72 -20.96 -32.81
N ALA A 318 -13.92 -21.22 -31.52
CA ALA A 318 -15.18 -21.78 -31.01
C ALA A 318 -16.36 -20.84 -31.26
N ASP A 319 -16.12 -19.52 -31.21
CA ASP A 319 -17.11 -18.49 -31.52
C ASP A 319 -17.33 -18.33 -33.06
N GLY A 320 -16.73 -19.19 -33.90
CA GLY A 320 -16.94 -19.26 -35.35
C GLY A 320 -15.99 -18.42 -36.19
N LYS A 321 -14.93 -17.84 -35.62
CA LYS A 321 -13.92 -17.10 -36.37
C LYS A 321 -13.01 -18.06 -37.14
N GLN A 322 -12.70 -17.74 -38.39
CA GLN A 322 -11.74 -18.52 -39.16
C GLN A 322 -10.32 -18.34 -38.59
N ALA A 323 -9.57 -19.42 -38.45
CA ALA A 323 -8.22 -19.35 -37.88
C ALA A 323 -7.28 -18.44 -38.69
N ARG A 324 -7.41 -18.45 -40.05
CA ARG A 324 -6.65 -17.57 -40.94
C ARG A 324 -6.85 -16.07 -40.67
N ASP A 325 -7.99 -15.66 -40.07
CA ASP A 325 -8.31 -14.26 -39.74
C ASP A 325 -7.83 -13.86 -38.34
N ILE A 326 -7.36 -14.82 -37.56
CA ILE A 326 -6.78 -14.56 -36.24
C ILE A 326 -5.30 -14.21 -36.45
N PRO A 327 -4.80 -13.04 -35.97
CA PRO A 327 -3.40 -12.71 -36.08
C PRO A 327 -2.52 -13.77 -35.40
N TYR A 328 -1.38 -14.08 -35.99
CA TYR A 328 -0.41 -14.94 -35.33
C TYR A 328 0.24 -14.20 -34.14
N TYR A 329 0.68 -14.96 -33.15
CA TYR A 329 1.34 -14.42 -31.95
C TYR A 329 2.83 -14.78 -31.94
N ASP A 330 3.69 -13.78 -31.82
CA ASP A 330 5.15 -13.95 -31.67
C ASP A 330 5.55 -13.47 -30.27
N PRO A 331 5.90 -14.37 -29.34
CA PRO A 331 6.20 -14.00 -27.94
C PRO A 331 7.44 -13.11 -27.86
N LYS A 332 7.44 -12.23 -26.87
CA LYS A 332 8.59 -11.35 -26.60
C LYS A 332 9.54 -12.02 -25.60
N PRO A 333 10.86 -11.75 -25.72
CA PRO A 333 11.82 -12.25 -24.76
C PRO A 333 11.63 -11.59 -23.39
N MET A 334 11.75 -12.38 -22.33
CA MET A 334 11.92 -11.93 -20.95
C MET A 334 13.10 -12.66 -20.32
N VAL A 335 13.71 -12.06 -19.31
CA VAL A 335 14.77 -12.70 -18.54
C VAL A 335 14.21 -13.21 -17.24
N LEU A 336 14.34 -14.50 -17.00
CA LEU A 336 13.86 -15.20 -15.82
C LEU A 336 14.99 -15.98 -15.17
N PHE A 337 15.17 -15.83 -13.86
CA PHE A 337 16.14 -16.61 -13.09
C PHE A 337 15.53 -17.18 -11.82
N ASN A 338 15.96 -18.40 -11.45
CA ASN A 338 15.78 -18.90 -10.10
C ASN A 338 16.88 -18.29 -9.20
N TYR A 339 16.48 -17.37 -8.33
CA TYR A 339 17.39 -16.53 -7.56
C TYR A 339 18.38 -17.34 -6.67
N PRO A 340 17.94 -18.30 -5.84
CA PRO A 340 18.85 -19.11 -5.03
C PRO A 340 19.92 -19.79 -5.89
N TYR A 341 19.50 -20.50 -6.93
CA TYR A 341 20.42 -21.26 -7.78
C TYR A 341 21.39 -20.34 -8.53
N MET A 342 20.91 -19.22 -9.05
CA MET A 342 21.78 -18.24 -9.67
C MET A 342 22.89 -17.75 -8.72
N VAL A 343 22.54 -17.49 -7.46
CA VAL A 343 23.48 -17.02 -6.43
C VAL A 343 24.43 -18.15 -6.01
N ASP A 344 23.95 -19.38 -5.86
CA ASP A 344 24.74 -20.56 -5.51
C ASP A 344 25.85 -20.84 -6.54
N PHE A 345 25.57 -20.59 -7.82
CA PHE A 345 26.56 -20.63 -8.89
C PHE A 345 27.44 -19.36 -9.00
N GLY A 346 27.36 -18.45 -8.04
CA GLY A 346 28.18 -17.24 -8.00
C GLY A 346 27.82 -16.15 -9.00
N LEU A 347 26.66 -16.24 -9.64
CA LEU A 347 26.19 -15.22 -10.58
C LEU A 347 25.50 -14.07 -9.83
N SER A 348 25.82 -12.84 -10.22
CA SER A 348 25.33 -11.65 -9.52
C SER A 348 24.04 -11.08 -10.15
N PRO A 349 22.99 -10.84 -9.35
CA PRO A 349 21.80 -10.14 -9.83
C PRO A 349 22.08 -8.74 -10.43
N LYS A 350 23.19 -8.12 -10.04
CA LYS A 350 23.61 -6.80 -10.56
C LYS A 350 23.97 -6.83 -12.05
N ASN A 351 24.32 -7.99 -12.58
CA ASN A 351 24.65 -8.20 -13.98
C ASN A 351 23.40 -8.45 -14.83
N CYS A 352 22.24 -8.68 -14.22
CA CYS A 352 21.01 -8.89 -14.94
C CYS A 352 20.47 -7.59 -15.57
N PRO A 353 19.80 -7.66 -16.73
CA PRO A 353 19.15 -6.51 -17.32
C PRO A 353 17.97 -6.02 -16.44
N PRO A 354 17.59 -4.73 -16.56
CA PRO A 354 16.38 -4.23 -15.93
C PRO A 354 15.15 -5.03 -16.38
N GLY A 355 14.22 -5.29 -15.45
CA GLY A 355 13.02 -6.09 -15.73
C GLY A 355 13.23 -7.60 -15.63
N THR A 356 14.38 -8.07 -15.15
CA THR A 356 14.59 -9.50 -14.85
C THR A 356 13.63 -9.95 -13.76
N ILE A 357 12.98 -11.08 -14.00
CA ILE A 357 12.09 -11.77 -13.05
C ILE A 357 12.90 -12.79 -12.27
N TYR A 358 12.74 -12.80 -10.96
CA TYR A 358 13.41 -13.75 -10.08
C TYR A 358 12.38 -14.66 -9.40
N LEU A 359 12.46 -15.96 -9.69
CA LEU A 359 11.73 -17.00 -8.93
C LEU A 359 12.44 -17.20 -7.58
N ASN A 360 11.67 -17.49 -6.55
CA ASN A 360 12.18 -17.80 -5.19
C ASN A 360 13.13 -16.73 -4.62
N ALA A 361 13.01 -15.49 -5.07
CA ALA A 361 13.79 -14.39 -4.50
C ALA A 361 13.45 -14.20 -3.02
N PRO A 362 14.43 -13.89 -2.16
CA PRO A 362 14.12 -13.56 -0.78
C PRO A 362 13.17 -12.37 -0.73
N PRO A 363 12.17 -12.38 0.16
CA PRO A 363 11.22 -11.30 0.26
C PRO A 363 11.94 -9.98 0.55
N THR A 364 11.54 -8.93 -0.13
CA THR A 364 12.05 -7.59 0.12
C THR A 364 11.76 -7.15 1.56
N PHE A 365 12.51 -6.16 2.05
CA PHE A 365 12.26 -5.59 3.39
C PHE A 365 10.78 -5.23 3.59
N PHE A 366 10.16 -4.61 2.60
CA PHE A 366 8.75 -4.22 2.66
C PHE A 366 7.80 -5.42 2.68
N GLU A 367 8.07 -6.46 1.90
CA GLU A 367 7.27 -7.69 1.90
C GLU A 367 7.41 -8.44 3.23
N LYS A 368 8.64 -8.59 3.72
CA LYS A 368 8.95 -9.28 4.98
C LYS A 368 8.30 -8.60 6.18
N TYR A 369 8.30 -7.27 6.22
CA TYR A 369 7.79 -6.49 7.35
C TYR A 369 6.46 -5.80 7.08
N ARG A 370 5.76 -6.16 6.01
CA ARG A 370 4.49 -5.54 5.59
C ARG A 370 3.47 -5.45 6.73
N SER A 371 3.23 -6.53 7.43
CA SER A 371 2.29 -6.57 8.56
C SER A 371 2.75 -5.69 9.73
N ALA A 372 4.04 -5.75 10.06
CA ALA A 372 4.62 -4.92 11.12
C ALA A 372 4.59 -3.43 10.78
N LEU A 373 4.84 -3.06 9.51
CA LEU A 373 4.74 -1.68 9.05
C LEU A 373 3.31 -1.15 9.09
N VAL A 374 2.32 -1.98 8.69
CA VAL A 374 0.90 -1.61 8.78
C VAL A 374 0.48 -1.42 10.23
N VAL A 375 0.81 -2.36 11.12
CA VAL A 375 0.50 -2.26 12.56
C VAL A 375 1.20 -1.04 13.16
N GLY A 376 2.48 -0.83 12.87
CA GLY A 376 3.23 0.34 13.32
C GLY A 376 2.60 1.68 12.88
N SER A 377 2.14 1.75 11.64
CA SER A 377 1.45 2.94 11.10
C SER A 377 0.12 3.20 11.82
N ILE A 378 -0.65 2.15 12.11
CA ILE A 378 -1.91 2.26 12.86
C ILE A 378 -1.63 2.75 14.30
N VAL A 379 -0.63 2.16 14.98
CA VAL A 379 -0.24 2.59 16.32
C VAL A 379 0.20 4.05 16.33
N LEU A 380 1.01 4.47 15.35
CA LEU A 380 1.44 5.86 15.23
C LEU A 380 0.25 6.81 15.04
N LEU A 381 -0.70 6.46 14.20
CA LEU A 381 -1.93 7.24 14.00
C LEU A 381 -2.75 7.36 15.29
N LEU A 382 -2.90 6.25 16.02
CA LEU A 382 -3.61 6.26 17.31
C LEU A 382 -2.90 7.15 18.35
N VAL A 383 -1.58 7.12 18.40
CA VAL A 383 -0.78 7.99 19.27
C VAL A 383 -0.97 9.46 18.91
N VAL A 384 -0.90 9.79 17.61
CA VAL A 384 -1.14 11.17 17.14
C VAL A 384 -2.55 11.61 17.48
N LEU A 385 -3.55 10.77 17.25
CA LEU A 385 -4.94 11.05 17.57
C LEU A 385 -5.12 11.27 19.09
N PHE A 386 -4.51 10.42 19.91
CA PHE A 386 -4.53 10.57 21.37
C PHE A 386 -3.96 11.92 21.82
N PHE A 387 -2.80 12.32 21.27
CA PHE A 387 -2.21 13.63 21.60
C PHE A 387 -3.06 14.80 21.11
N GLN A 388 -3.68 14.69 19.95
CA GLN A 388 -4.61 15.72 19.44
C GLN A 388 -5.85 15.86 20.34
N LEU A 389 -6.48 14.74 20.72
CA LEU A 389 -7.63 14.75 21.62
C LEU A 389 -7.26 15.35 22.99
N ARG A 390 -6.11 14.96 23.54
CA ARG A 390 -5.62 15.50 24.81
C ARG A 390 -5.33 17.00 24.73
N ARG A 391 -4.71 17.45 23.63
CA ARG A 391 -4.47 18.88 23.39
C ARG A 391 -5.77 19.66 23.31
N ASN A 392 -6.76 19.18 22.59
CA ASN A 392 -8.06 19.84 22.46
C ASN A 392 -8.75 19.96 23.84
N LYS A 393 -8.72 18.89 24.65
CA LYS A 393 -9.28 18.91 26.00
C LYS A 393 -8.59 19.93 26.91
N ILE A 394 -7.27 20.06 26.82
CA ILE A 394 -6.51 21.07 27.57
C ILE A 394 -6.89 22.49 27.13
N LEU A 395 -7.03 22.71 25.81
CA LEU A 395 -7.45 24.01 25.27
C LEU A 395 -8.85 24.39 25.72
N GLU A 396 -9.80 23.47 25.74
CA GLU A 396 -11.15 23.69 26.27
C GLU A 396 -11.12 24.07 27.75
N GLN A 397 -10.32 23.38 28.57
CA GLN A 397 -10.17 23.70 29.97
C GLN A 397 -9.56 25.09 30.18
N LEU A 398 -8.53 25.47 29.42
CA LEU A 398 -7.93 26.80 29.48
C LEU A 398 -8.93 27.89 29.10
N GLN A 399 -9.72 27.70 28.06
CA GLN A 399 -10.77 28.64 27.66
C GLN A 399 -11.83 28.82 28.74
N LEU A 400 -12.23 27.72 29.40
CA LEU A 400 -13.20 27.78 30.51
C LEU A 400 -12.65 28.54 31.70
N VAL A 401 -11.37 28.33 32.07
CA VAL A 401 -10.70 29.06 33.16
C VAL A 401 -10.62 30.55 32.84
N GLU A 402 -10.24 30.90 31.62
CA GLU A 402 -10.16 32.29 31.18
C GLU A 402 -11.54 32.97 31.19
N GLN A 403 -12.57 32.30 30.71
CA GLN A 403 -13.95 32.80 30.76
C GLN A 403 -14.41 33.04 32.22
N ASN A 404 -14.13 32.10 33.10
CA ASN A 404 -14.47 32.24 34.52
C ASN A 404 -13.72 33.40 35.18
N GLN A 405 -12.43 33.59 34.87
CA GLN A 405 -11.67 34.73 35.36
C GLN A 405 -12.24 36.06 34.88
N ARG A 406 -12.52 36.17 33.57
CA ARG A 406 -13.15 37.37 32.99
C ARG A 406 -14.50 37.68 33.65
N PHE A 407 -15.32 36.64 33.84
CA PHE A 407 -16.63 36.79 34.48
C PHE A 407 -16.51 37.23 35.95
N THR A 408 -15.57 36.67 36.69
CA THR A 408 -15.32 37.06 38.12
C THR A 408 -14.80 38.48 38.20
N HIS A 409 -13.87 38.85 37.31
CA HIS A 409 -13.35 40.22 37.25
C HIS A 409 -14.45 41.25 36.90
N SER A 410 -15.28 40.92 35.92
CA SER A 410 -16.42 41.79 35.55
C SER A 410 -17.43 41.95 36.69
N LYS A 411 -17.76 40.89 37.42
CA LYS A 411 -18.64 40.97 38.59
C LYS A 411 -18.03 41.83 39.72
N MET A 412 -16.73 41.66 39.95
CA MET A 412 -16.05 42.44 40.97
C MET A 412 -16.02 43.94 40.62
N ALA A 413 -15.72 44.25 39.36
CA ALA A 413 -15.74 45.62 38.86
C ALA A 413 -17.13 46.28 39.01
N MET A 414 -18.21 45.58 38.65
CA MET A 414 -19.58 46.04 38.83
C MET A 414 -19.92 46.27 40.31
N ALA A 415 -19.48 45.37 41.20
CA ALA A 415 -19.74 45.50 42.62
C ALA A 415 -19.03 46.75 43.23
N LEU A 416 -17.80 47.02 42.81
CA LEU A 416 -17.04 48.20 43.24
C LEU A 416 -17.67 49.50 42.74
N GLU A 417 -18.18 49.50 41.51
CA GLU A 417 -18.85 50.64 40.90
C GLU A 417 -20.16 50.98 41.62
N VAL A 418 -21.02 49.98 41.88
CA VAL A 418 -22.31 50.20 42.57
C VAL A 418 -22.17 50.84 43.92
N VAL A 419 -21.06 50.58 44.61
CA VAL A 419 -20.77 51.10 45.96
C VAL A 419 -19.95 52.42 45.93
N ASP A 420 -19.57 52.87 44.71
CA ASP A 420 -18.66 54.02 44.50
C ASP A 420 -17.32 53.87 45.30
N LEU A 421 -16.82 52.61 45.35
CA LEU A 421 -15.62 52.23 46.06
C LEU A 421 -14.41 52.33 45.14
N LEU A 422 -13.40 53.05 45.52
CA LEU A 422 -12.14 53.25 44.82
C LEU A 422 -11.05 52.39 45.46
N PRO A 423 -10.70 51.25 44.91
CA PRO A 423 -9.54 50.48 45.38
C PRO A 423 -8.25 51.19 45.00
N TRP A 424 -7.29 51.09 45.89
CA TRP A 424 -5.99 51.72 45.75
C TRP A 424 -4.88 50.88 46.38
N GLN A 425 -3.66 51.07 45.83
CA GLN A 425 -2.44 50.49 46.37
C GLN A 425 -1.37 51.54 46.50
N TRP A 426 -0.68 51.55 47.61
CA TRP A 426 0.47 52.42 47.89
C TRP A 426 1.73 51.57 47.94
N ASP A 427 2.67 51.82 47.01
CA ASP A 427 4.01 51.24 47.05
C ASP A 427 4.93 52.20 47.88
N LEU A 428 5.36 51.75 49.06
CA LEU A 428 6.21 52.52 49.92
C LEU A 428 7.65 52.67 49.39
N ARG A 429 8.05 51.94 48.41
CA ARG A 429 9.39 52.02 47.77
C ARG A 429 9.46 53.19 46.81
N THR A 430 8.43 53.42 46.01
CA THR A 430 8.33 54.49 45.04
C THR A 430 7.56 55.71 45.54
N ASP A 431 6.88 55.58 46.67
CA ASP A 431 5.95 56.57 47.24
C ASP A 431 4.74 56.86 46.35
N GLU A 432 4.42 55.95 45.45
CA GLU A 432 3.30 56.08 44.51
C GLU A 432 2.02 55.42 45.04
N ILE A 433 0.92 56.13 44.92
CA ILE A 433 -0.41 55.60 45.16
C ILE A 433 -1.06 55.35 43.76
N THR A 434 -1.39 54.10 43.50
CA THR A 434 -2.13 53.72 42.31
C THR A 434 -3.57 53.40 42.70
N TYR A 435 -4.53 54.03 42.07
CA TYR A 435 -5.94 53.76 42.29
C TYR A 435 -6.65 53.44 40.99
N SER A 436 -7.59 52.50 41.05
CA SER A 436 -8.37 52.06 39.92
C SER A 436 -9.80 52.58 39.99
N SER A 437 -10.27 53.17 38.92
CA SER A 437 -11.67 53.56 38.75
C SER A 437 -12.29 52.73 37.64
N TYR A 438 -13.41 52.16 37.94
CA TYR A 438 -14.17 51.40 36.98
C TYR A 438 -15.26 52.30 36.37
N LYS A 439 -15.27 52.45 35.03
CA LYS A 439 -16.35 53.18 34.35
C LYS A 439 -17.42 52.23 33.85
N PRO A 440 -18.69 52.63 33.83
CA PRO A 440 -19.76 51.85 33.28
C PRO A 440 -19.48 51.48 31.84
N ILE A 441 -19.90 50.26 31.45
CA ILE A 441 -19.83 49.80 30.08
C ILE A 441 -20.70 50.71 29.22
N GLU A 442 -20.10 51.46 28.29
CA GLU A 442 -20.85 52.16 27.24
C GLU A 442 -21.68 51.16 26.42
N GLN A 443 -22.94 51.53 26.11
CA GLN A 443 -23.81 50.65 25.33
C GLN A 443 -23.10 50.16 24.06
N GLY A 444 -22.84 48.85 24.00
CA GLY A 444 -22.21 48.18 22.86
C GLY A 444 -20.78 47.65 23.08
N LYS A 445 -20.11 47.94 24.20
CA LYS A 445 -18.81 47.35 24.58
C LYS A 445 -19.01 46.30 25.66
N LYS A 446 -18.39 45.10 25.45
CA LYS A 446 -18.51 43.95 26.37
C LYS A 446 -17.52 43.98 27.56
N GLU A 447 -16.65 44.97 27.65
CA GLU A 447 -15.58 45.00 28.66
C GLU A 447 -15.69 46.23 29.54
N VAL A 448 -15.54 46.02 30.84
CA VAL A 448 -15.42 47.09 31.84
C VAL A 448 -14.09 47.79 31.61
N SER A 449 -14.11 49.09 31.41
CA SER A 449 -12.88 49.86 31.24
C SER A 449 -12.35 50.22 32.63
N GLU A 450 -11.27 49.58 33.03
CA GLU A 450 -10.49 49.96 34.21
C GLU A 450 -9.56 51.11 33.85
N MET A 451 -9.67 52.21 34.56
CA MET A 451 -8.74 53.32 34.43
C MET A 451 -7.88 53.35 35.71
N THR A 452 -6.60 53.17 35.51
CA THR A 452 -5.61 53.23 36.57
C THR A 452 -4.91 54.57 36.58
N TYR A 453 -4.87 55.20 37.73
CA TYR A 453 -4.22 56.49 37.92
C TYR A 453 -3.15 56.31 39.00
N THR A 454 -1.98 56.86 38.75
CA THR A 454 -0.86 56.84 39.71
C THR A 454 -0.50 58.27 40.08
N THR A 455 -0.32 58.53 41.37
CA THR A 455 0.07 59.83 41.90
C THR A 455 1.10 59.65 43.02
N ASP A 456 2.01 60.57 43.15
CA ASP A 456 2.90 60.65 44.35
C ASP A 456 2.09 60.94 45.60
N ILE A 457 2.53 60.43 46.74
CA ILE A 457 1.83 60.59 48.00
C ILE A 457 1.72 62.08 48.44
N ASN A 458 2.70 62.90 48.12
CA ASN A 458 2.63 64.34 48.45
C ASN A 458 1.61 65.03 47.54
N ASP A 459 1.56 64.70 46.29
CA ASP A 459 0.54 65.19 45.34
C ASP A 459 -0.86 64.73 45.77
N TYR A 460 -1.01 63.47 46.23
CA TYR A 460 -2.27 62.99 46.79
C TYR A 460 -2.72 63.84 47.99
N LEU A 461 -1.79 64.20 48.89
CA LEU A 461 -2.08 65.04 50.08
C LEU A 461 -2.57 66.44 49.66
N THR A 462 -2.28 66.95 48.48
CA THR A 462 -2.82 68.23 48.00
C THR A 462 -4.34 68.20 47.82
N PHE A 463 -4.90 67.02 47.52
CA PHE A 463 -6.35 66.82 47.37
C PHE A 463 -7.06 66.77 48.75
N VAL A 464 -6.33 66.52 49.86
CA VAL A 464 -6.90 66.53 51.19
C VAL A 464 -7.07 67.98 51.66
N CYS A 465 -8.24 68.33 52.18
CA CYS A 465 -8.51 69.68 52.73
C CYS A 465 -7.48 70.07 53.81
N GLU A 466 -7.13 71.32 53.85
CA GLU A 466 -6.03 71.84 54.63
C GLU A 466 -6.12 71.45 56.11
N GLU A 467 -7.31 71.47 56.67
CA GLU A 467 -7.56 71.14 58.11
C GLU A 467 -7.34 69.66 58.45
N ASP A 468 -7.52 68.75 57.47
CA ASP A 468 -7.33 67.30 57.65
C ASP A 468 -5.94 66.82 57.18
N ARG A 469 -5.24 67.63 56.38
CA ARG A 469 -4.01 67.25 55.65
C ARG A 469 -2.86 66.81 56.63
N GLU A 470 -2.62 67.51 57.66
CA GLU A 470 -1.53 67.15 58.59
C GLU A 470 -1.84 65.86 59.36
N ARG A 471 -3.11 65.68 59.75
CA ARG A 471 -3.57 64.43 60.36
C ARG A 471 -3.38 63.22 59.46
N ILE A 472 -3.78 63.32 58.19
CA ILE A 472 -3.61 62.25 57.22
C ILE A 472 -2.14 62.03 56.90
N ARG A 473 -1.31 63.08 56.81
CA ARG A 473 0.14 62.96 56.64
C ARG A 473 0.77 62.17 57.79
N GLN A 474 0.29 62.39 58.99
CA GLN A 474 0.79 61.67 60.17
C GLN A 474 0.42 60.19 60.11
N VAL A 475 -0.78 59.82 59.67
CA VAL A 475 -1.20 58.45 59.48
C VAL A 475 -0.29 57.72 58.47
N PHE A 476 0.05 58.35 57.36
CA PHE A 476 0.97 57.75 56.35
C PHE A 476 2.40 57.59 56.93
N LYS A 477 2.88 58.56 57.78
CA LYS A 477 4.17 58.40 58.44
C LYS A 477 4.15 57.27 59.46
N ASP A 478 3.05 57.06 60.16
CA ASP A 478 2.94 55.99 61.14
C ASP A 478 2.85 54.60 60.51
N VAL A 479 2.18 54.49 59.39
CA VAL A 479 2.20 53.22 58.52
C VAL A 479 3.64 52.96 58.08
N ARG A 480 4.33 53.97 57.53
CA ARG A 480 5.71 53.80 57.03
C ARG A 480 6.67 53.44 58.19
N ALA A 481 6.44 53.95 59.36
CA ALA A 481 7.21 53.65 60.57
C ALA A 481 6.80 52.31 61.22
N ASN A 482 5.92 51.54 60.57
CA ASN A 482 5.37 50.26 61.05
C ASN A 482 4.74 50.37 62.47
N LYS A 483 4.18 51.54 62.77
CA LYS A 483 3.45 51.77 64.06
C LYS A 483 1.99 51.37 63.96
N VAL A 484 1.45 51.40 62.74
CA VAL A 484 0.06 51.08 62.43
C VAL A 484 0.04 50.20 61.14
N ASP A 485 -0.63 49.06 61.19
CA ASP A 485 -0.78 48.11 60.08
C ASP A 485 -2.11 48.27 59.35
N ARG A 486 -3.03 49.10 59.87
CA ARG A 486 -4.36 49.36 59.30
C ARG A 486 -4.68 50.83 59.33
N ILE A 487 -5.32 51.34 58.29
CA ILE A 487 -5.86 52.69 58.19
C ILE A 487 -7.38 52.58 58.21
N LYS A 488 -8.01 53.46 59.03
CA LYS A 488 -9.44 53.71 58.98
C LYS A 488 -9.64 55.18 59.30
N GLU A 489 -9.71 55.98 58.26
CA GLU A 489 -9.79 57.45 58.43
C GLU A 489 -10.94 58.01 57.61
N GLU A 490 -11.63 59.01 58.23
CA GLU A 490 -12.62 59.83 57.52
C GLU A 490 -12.06 61.27 57.46
N TYR A 491 -11.99 61.79 56.20
CA TYR A 491 -11.40 63.13 55.97
C TYR A 491 -12.04 63.75 54.71
N ARG A 492 -11.85 65.08 54.59
CA ARG A 492 -12.37 65.86 53.51
C ARG A 492 -11.37 65.96 52.39
N VAL A 493 -11.87 65.87 51.16
CA VAL A 493 -11.04 65.95 49.99
C VAL A 493 -11.69 66.87 48.92
N HIS A 494 -10.85 67.51 48.12
CA HIS A 494 -11.26 68.24 46.94
C HIS A 494 -11.26 67.25 45.78
N ARG A 495 -12.46 66.92 45.25
CA ARG A 495 -12.59 65.93 44.16
C ARG A 495 -12.17 66.56 42.83
N PRO A 496 -11.23 65.96 42.10
CA PRO A 496 -10.83 66.44 40.79
C PRO A 496 -12.07 66.56 39.86
N GLY A 497 -12.21 67.70 39.21
CA GLY A 497 -13.34 67.94 38.27
C GLY A 497 -14.60 68.59 38.92
N LYS A 498 -14.62 68.83 40.23
CA LYS A 498 -15.61 69.64 40.90
C LYS A 498 -15.05 71.06 41.28
N PRO A 499 -15.91 72.08 41.46
CA PRO A 499 -15.43 73.41 41.97
C PRO A 499 -14.58 73.26 43.23
N TYR A 500 -13.53 74.06 43.35
CA TYR A 500 -12.59 74.00 44.48
C TYR A 500 -13.25 74.24 45.83
N ASP A 501 -14.40 74.92 45.87
CA ASP A 501 -15.16 75.17 47.08
C ASP A 501 -16.06 74.00 47.52
N SER A 502 -16.08 72.90 46.78
CA SER A 502 -16.84 71.71 47.16
C SER A 502 -15.95 70.67 47.85
N GLU A 503 -16.24 70.45 49.15
CA GLU A 503 -15.62 69.45 49.99
C GLU A 503 -16.44 68.15 49.92
N ASP A 504 -15.80 67.05 49.57
CA ASP A 504 -16.41 65.73 49.66
C ASP A 504 -15.78 64.97 50.86
N TRP A 505 -16.61 64.30 51.66
CA TRP A 505 -16.13 63.37 52.66
C TRP A 505 -15.74 62.04 52.11
N MET A 506 -14.53 61.54 52.46
CA MET A 506 -14.00 60.26 52.09
C MET A 506 -13.70 59.43 53.35
N GLU A 507 -14.07 58.15 53.32
CA GLU A 507 -13.63 57.12 54.24
C GLU A 507 -12.59 56.24 53.53
N ALA A 508 -11.35 56.23 54.03
CA ALA A 508 -10.30 55.34 53.54
C ALA A 508 -10.07 54.21 54.54
N ARG A 509 -10.05 52.99 54.02
CA ARG A 509 -9.70 51.81 54.82
C ARG A 509 -8.57 51.08 54.08
N ALA A 510 -7.50 50.74 54.79
CA ALA A 510 -6.37 50.04 54.19
C ALA A 510 -5.65 49.17 55.22
N PHE A 511 -4.82 48.30 54.74
CA PHE A 511 -3.91 47.47 55.52
C PHE A 511 -2.61 47.21 54.72
N VAL A 512 -1.54 46.88 55.49
CA VAL A 512 -0.27 46.47 54.85
C VAL A 512 -0.40 45.07 54.37
N GLU A 513 -0.30 44.89 53.02
CA GLU A 513 -0.40 43.59 52.33
C GLU A 513 0.95 42.87 52.30
N GLN A 514 2.04 43.62 52.09
CA GLN A 514 3.36 43.01 51.93
C GLN A 514 4.38 43.72 52.82
N TYR A 515 5.29 42.91 53.38
CA TYR A 515 6.42 43.37 54.20
C TYR A 515 7.73 42.88 53.53
N ASP A 516 8.81 43.61 53.76
CA ASP A 516 10.16 43.17 53.42
C ASP A 516 10.66 42.06 54.39
N GLU A 517 11.82 41.49 54.08
CA GLU A 517 12.44 40.45 54.93
C GLU A 517 12.77 40.94 56.36
N LYS A 518 12.79 42.25 56.61
CA LYS A 518 13.06 42.87 57.89
C LYS A 518 11.78 43.26 58.62
N GLY A 519 10.63 42.99 58.05
CA GLY A 519 9.33 43.31 58.60
C GLY A 519 8.88 44.76 58.37
N ASN A 520 9.53 45.54 57.51
CA ASN A 520 9.06 46.86 57.14
C ASN A 520 7.96 46.75 56.04
N PRO A 521 6.93 47.63 56.11
CA PRO A 521 5.86 47.61 55.10
C PRO A 521 6.37 48.03 53.74
N LEU A 522 6.00 47.23 52.71
CA LEU A 522 6.33 47.49 51.31
C LEU A 522 5.13 47.98 50.53
N ILE A 523 3.99 47.31 50.70
CA ILE A 523 2.78 47.57 49.90
C ILE A 523 1.59 47.67 50.86
N VAL A 524 0.86 48.77 50.77
CA VAL A 524 -0.41 48.99 51.45
C VAL A 524 -1.53 48.92 50.41
N VAL A 525 -2.55 48.11 50.65
CA VAL A 525 -3.76 48.05 49.82
C VAL A 525 -4.94 48.60 50.59
N GLY A 526 -5.77 49.34 49.93
CA GLY A 526 -6.93 49.95 50.51
C GLY A 526 -8.06 50.24 49.55
N SER A 527 -9.10 50.76 50.11
CA SER A 527 -10.23 51.29 49.37
C SER A 527 -10.72 52.60 50.02
N SER A 528 -11.16 53.49 49.18
CA SER A 528 -11.77 54.75 49.57
C SER A 528 -13.21 54.85 49.10
N LEU A 529 -14.09 55.35 49.95
CA LEU A 529 -15.51 55.54 49.71
C LEU A 529 -15.90 56.96 49.92
N PHE A 530 -16.62 57.58 49.03
CA PHE A 530 -17.23 58.88 49.26
C PHE A 530 -18.43 58.75 50.20
N ILE A 531 -18.39 59.43 51.34
CA ILE A 531 -19.39 59.33 52.39
C ILE A 531 -20.07 60.66 52.61
N THR A 532 -20.03 61.56 51.64
CA THR A 532 -20.58 62.93 51.77
C THR A 532 -22.08 62.90 52.09
N GLU A 533 -22.85 62.08 51.38
CA GLU A 533 -24.29 61.93 51.63
C GLU A 533 -24.58 61.38 53.05
N ARG A 534 -23.80 60.41 53.49
CA ARG A 534 -23.90 59.84 54.84
C ARG A 534 -23.66 60.93 55.86
N LYS A 535 -22.64 61.77 55.67
CA LYS A 535 -22.30 62.87 56.60
C LYS A 535 -23.37 63.96 56.62
N ILE A 536 -24.00 64.26 55.47
CA ILE A 536 -25.12 65.20 55.43
C ILE A 536 -26.31 64.62 56.21
N ALA A 537 -26.68 63.38 55.94
CA ALA A 537 -27.78 62.69 56.62
C ALA A 537 -27.54 62.61 58.18
N GLU A 538 -26.29 62.27 58.57
CA GLU A 538 -25.91 62.28 60.00
C GLU A 538 -26.11 63.67 60.64
N ARG A 539 -25.65 64.75 59.99
CA ARG A 539 -25.84 66.11 60.45
C ARG A 539 -27.32 66.52 60.53
N GLU A 540 -28.10 66.19 59.53
CA GLU A 540 -29.53 66.40 59.50
C GLU A 540 -30.25 65.67 60.63
N LEU A 541 -29.86 64.42 60.89
CA LEU A 541 -30.41 63.61 61.97
C LEU A 541 -30.09 64.21 63.34
N ILE A 542 -28.83 64.63 63.53
CA ILE A 542 -28.44 65.31 64.77
C ILE A 542 -29.23 66.57 64.95
N ALA A 543 -29.32 67.46 63.94
CA ALA A 543 -30.09 68.70 63.99
C ALA A 543 -31.61 68.44 64.17
N ALA A 544 -32.14 67.35 63.61
CA ALA A 544 -33.53 66.96 63.84
C ALA A 544 -33.77 66.45 65.24
N LYS A 545 -32.79 65.72 65.82
CA LYS A 545 -32.83 65.23 67.19
C LYS A 545 -32.80 66.41 68.16
N GLU A 546 -31.84 67.33 68.01
CA GLU A 546 -31.73 68.52 68.82
C GLU A 546 -33.01 69.35 68.79
N ARG A 547 -33.61 69.58 67.62
CA ARG A 547 -34.91 70.26 67.44
C ARG A 547 -36.05 69.54 68.15
N ALA A 548 -36.07 68.19 68.07
CA ALA A 548 -37.07 67.37 68.76
C ALA A 548 -36.88 67.43 70.30
N GLU A 549 -35.66 67.36 70.77
CA GLU A 549 -35.34 67.48 72.19
C GLU A 549 -35.67 68.89 72.77
N GLU A 550 -35.36 69.94 72.00
CA GLU A 550 -35.74 71.34 72.37
C GLU A 550 -37.26 71.48 72.38
N SER A 551 -37.99 70.98 71.35
CA SER A 551 -39.45 70.96 71.31
C SER A 551 -40.04 70.21 72.51
N ASN A 552 -39.48 69.06 72.92
CA ASN A 552 -39.93 68.32 74.10
C ASN A 552 -39.67 69.07 75.38
N ARG A 553 -38.52 69.76 75.48
CA ARG A 553 -38.17 70.60 76.64
C ARG A 553 -39.17 71.76 76.76
N LEU A 554 -39.47 72.45 75.66
CA LEU A 554 -40.45 73.51 75.61
C LEU A 554 -41.87 73.05 75.97
N LYS A 555 -42.31 71.88 75.43
CA LYS A 555 -43.58 71.25 75.81
C LYS A 555 -43.66 70.93 77.31
N SER A 556 -42.59 70.34 77.87
CA SER A 556 -42.53 69.99 79.30
C SER A 556 -42.57 71.23 80.18
N ALA A 557 -41.84 72.33 79.86
CA ALA A 557 -41.85 73.57 80.51
C ALA A 557 -43.25 74.25 80.42
N PHE A 558 -43.88 74.19 79.27
CA PHE A 558 -45.23 74.71 79.05
C PHE A 558 -46.28 73.97 79.91
N LEU A 559 -46.22 72.60 79.90
CA LEU A 559 -47.10 71.80 80.78
C LEU A 559 -46.86 72.05 82.29
N ALA A 560 -45.59 72.26 82.74
CA ALA A 560 -45.27 72.62 84.09
C ALA A 560 -45.83 73.98 84.50
N ASN A 561 -45.71 75.00 83.61
CA ASN A 561 -46.29 76.34 83.82
C ASN A 561 -47.82 76.29 83.87
N ILE A 562 -48.50 75.56 82.96
CA ILE A 562 -49.97 75.45 83.05
C ILE A 562 -50.40 74.71 84.30
N SER A 563 -49.65 73.70 84.77
CA SER A 563 -49.96 73.00 85.99
C SER A 563 -49.77 73.90 87.26
N HIS A 564 -48.93 74.94 87.18
CA HIS A 564 -48.73 75.89 88.21
C HIS A 564 -49.83 76.99 88.22
N GLU A 565 -50.39 77.38 87.09
CA GLU A 565 -51.46 78.34 86.97
C GLU A 565 -52.87 77.79 87.30
N ILE A 566 -53.05 76.45 87.22
CA ILE A 566 -54.32 75.78 87.55
C ILE A 566 -54.42 75.41 89.07
N ARG A 567 -53.36 75.62 89.90
CA ARG A 567 -53.35 75.48 91.34
C ARG A 567 -53.49 76.83 91.95
#